data_3f03a594d777fe8042fabb3a25e12827
#
_entry.id   3f03a594d777fe8042fabb3a25e12827
#
_cell.length_a   1.000
_cell.length_b   1.000
_cell.length_c   1.000
_cell.angle_alpha   90.00
_cell.angle_beta   90.00
_cell.angle_gamma   90.00
#
_symmetry.space_group_name_H-M   'P 1'
#
loop_
_entity.id
_entity.type
_entity.pdbx_description
1 polymer ?
#
loop_
_entity_poly.entity_id
_entity_poly.type
_entity_poly.pdbx_seq_one_letter_code
_entity_poly.pdbx_strand_id
1 'polypeptide(L)'
;KYPYLAGKTPMFFRYYIDKYDFFDGANSLFAVDRATDTVVNPTLTQDYLDFCTLMCEWGEKGYISEDEVTKATSDSEAQSQNWGVNWWTCVPGDESNAEGRDMQEEVFVEGFTGKYAHSTTTLVSCFAITANSSEEQAKACIDFLGLLYTDNTVANLYTYGIQDVDYTLDADGKVVQNNEKYGHSAWESTSVVPLTLCAGEPDDKVQIYQDMNGQAKASCAAGFRFN
;
A
#
# COMPACT_ATOMS: atom_id res chain seq x y z
N LYS A 1 12.80 -18.44 -12.94
CA LYS A 1 11.77 -17.51 -12.44
C LYS A 1 10.48 -18.27 -12.18
N TYR A 2 9.86 -18.01 -11.05
CA TYR A 2 8.53 -18.51 -10.75
C TYR A 2 7.48 -17.56 -11.36
N PRO A 3 6.39 -18.09 -11.93
CA PRO A 3 5.33 -17.23 -12.46
C PRO A 3 4.70 -16.32 -11.43
N TYR A 4 4.56 -16.79 -10.17
CA TYR A 4 3.84 -16.08 -9.12
C TYR A 4 4.62 -16.02 -7.80
N LEU A 5 4.73 -14.83 -7.22
CA LEU A 5 5.26 -14.60 -5.88
C LEU A 5 4.09 -14.53 -4.89
N ALA A 6 3.90 -15.61 -4.11
CA ALA A 6 2.78 -15.71 -3.19
C ALA A 6 3.00 -14.90 -1.89
N GLY A 7 4.23 -14.86 -1.38
CA GLY A 7 4.56 -14.19 -0.12
C GLY A 7 4.01 -14.91 1.11
N LYS A 8 4.42 -14.46 2.29
CA LYS A 8 3.99 -15.02 3.58
C LYS A 8 2.59 -14.61 4.01
N THR A 9 2.08 -13.51 3.51
CA THR A 9 0.77 -12.99 3.90
C THR A 9 -0.32 -13.84 3.27
N PRO A 10 -1.35 -14.26 4.02
CA PRO A 10 -2.48 -14.95 3.45
C PRO A 10 -3.10 -14.16 2.30
N MET A 11 -2.91 -14.65 1.09
CA MET A 11 -3.33 -13.93 -0.12
C MET A 11 -4.84 -13.89 -0.30
N PHE A 12 -5.58 -14.79 0.36
CA PHE A 12 -7.03 -14.86 0.27
C PHE A 12 -7.69 -13.49 0.50
N PHE A 13 -7.32 -12.78 1.54
CA PHE A 13 -7.91 -11.49 1.84
C PHE A 13 -7.71 -10.48 0.69
N ARG A 14 -6.57 -10.49 0.01
CA ARG A 14 -6.28 -9.57 -1.09
C ARG A 14 -7.13 -9.83 -2.32
N TYR A 15 -7.38 -11.11 -2.64
CA TYR A 15 -8.24 -11.49 -3.76
C TYR A 15 -9.72 -11.22 -3.51
N TYR A 16 -10.14 -11.25 -2.26
CA TYR A 16 -11.55 -11.17 -1.89
C TYR A 16 -11.93 -9.91 -1.11
N ILE A 17 -11.05 -8.92 -1.09
CA ILE A 17 -11.23 -7.67 -0.34
C ILE A 17 -12.46 -6.86 -0.84
N ASP A 18 -12.84 -6.98 -2.09
CA ASP A 18 -14.06 -6.34 -2.62
C ASP A 18 -15.35 -7.14 -2.32
N LYS A 19 -15.22 -8.41 -1.99
CA LYS A 19 -16.36 -9.26 -1.58
C LYS A 19 -16.57 -9.23 -0.07
N TYR A 20 -15.49 -9.29 0.68
CA TYR A 20 -15.49 -9.31 2.14
C TYR A 20 -14.82 -8.07 2.72
N ASP A 21 -15.46 -7.46 3.73
CA ASP A 21 -14.83 -6.45 4.55
C ASP A 21 -14.17 -7.09 5.76
N PHE A 22 -12.86 -7.21 5.73
CA PHE A 22 -12.07 -7.85 6.78
C PHE A 22 -11.78 -6.85 7.89
N PHE A 23 -12.19 -7.17 9.13
CA PHE A 23 -12.06 -6.25 10.28
C PHE A 23 -10.62 -6.02 10.75
N ASP A 24 -9.74 -6.97 10.53
CA ASP A 24 -8.33 -6.92 10.94
C ASP A 24 -7.40 -7.34 9.80
N GLY A 25 -7.73 -6.91 8.60
CA GLY A 25 -6.94 -7.22 7.42
C GLY A 25 -6.72 -8.72 7.21
N ALA A 26 -5.49 -9.09 6.86
CA ALA A 26 -5.13 -10.46 6.48
C ALA A 26 -5.30 -11.51 7.59
N ASN A 27 -5.30 -11.08 8.85
CA ASN A 27 -5.35 -11.99 10.01
C ASN A 27 -6.76 -12.14 10.58
N SER A 28 -7.76 -11.50 9.99
CA SER A 28 -9.12 -11.53 10.51
C SER A 28 -9.77 -12.89 10.34
N LEU A 29 -10.29 -13.41 11.45
CA LEU A 29 -11.16 -14.59 11.45
C LEU A 29 -12.61 -14.24 11.10
N PHE A 30 -12.93 -12.96 11.01
CA PHE A 30 -14.25 -12.45 10.75
C PHE A 30 -14.22 -11.38 9.67
N ALA A 31 -15.23 -11.39 8.82
CA ALA A 31 -15.45 -10.37 7.81
C ALA A 31 -16.95 -10.14 7.65
N VAL A 32 -17.33 -9.03 7.01
CA VAL A 32 -18.69 -8.84 6.53
C VAL A 32 -18.74 -9.22 5.06
N ASP A 33 -19.62 -10.13 4.70
CA ASP A 33 -19.99 -10.38 3.31
C ASP A 33 -20.82 -9.18 2.82
N ARG A 34 -20.27 -8.45 1.85
CA ARG A 34 -20.85 -7.19 1.36
C ARG A 34 -22.14 -7.38 0.56
N ALA A 35 -22.40 -8.60 0.07
CA ALA A 35 -23.62 -8.90 -0.68
C ALA A 35 -24.82 -9.15 0.25
N THR A 36 -24.57 -9.61 1.47
CA THR A 36 -25.60 -10.03 2.42
C THR A 36 -25.62 -9.21 3.70
N ASP A 37 -24.63 -8.32 3.90
CA ASP A 37 -24.39 -7.55 5.14
C ASP A 37 -24.31 -8.45 6.39
N THR A 38 -23.80 -9.67 6.23
CA THR A 38 -23.70 -10.63 7.34
C THR A 38 -22.26 -10.87 7.74
N VAL A 39 -22.03 -11.05 9.05
CA VAL A 39 -20.73 -11.44 9.57
C VAL A 39 -20.49 -12.92 9.29
N VAL A 40 -19.36 -13.20 8.65
CA VAL A 40 -18.96 -14.56 8.27
C VAL A 40 -17.55 -14.85 8.79
N ASN A 41 -17.23 -16.12 8.95
CA ASN A 41 -15.85 -16.57 9.01
C ASN A 41 -15.40 -16.90 7.58
N PRO A 42 -14.51 -16.10 6.96
CA PRO A 42 -14.13 -16.30 5.57
C PRO A 42 -13.50 -17.67 5.31
N THR A 43 -12.80 -18.23 6.29
CA THR A 43 -12.13 -19.54 6.15
C THR A 43 -13.09 -20.74 6.09
N LEU A 44 -14.35 -20.52 6.42
CA LEU A 44 -15.41 -21.53 6.32
C LEU A 44 -16.27 -21.40 5.04
N THR A 45 -15.86 -20.51 4.14
CA THR A 45 -16.59 -20.27 2.88
C THR A 45 -16.07 -21.15 1.75
N GLN A 46 -16.92 -21.34 0.73
CA GLN A 46 -16.51 -22.03 -0.50
C GLN A 46 -15.39 -21.26 -1.22
N ASP A 47 -15.43 -19.92 -1.20
CA ASP A 47 -14.37 -19.09 -1.78
C ASP A 47 -12.99 -19.39 -1.20
N TYR A 48 -12.92 -19.64 0.11
CA TYR A 48 -11.64 -19.99 0.74
C TYR A 48 -11.15 -21.37 0.31
N LEU A 49 -12.05 -22.33 0.21
CA LEU A 49 -11.73 -23.66 -0.28
C LEU A 49 -11.23 -23.63 -1.74
N ASP A 50 -11.93 -22.86 -2.58
CA ASP A 50 -11.57 -22.70 -3.99
C ASP A 50 -10.20 -22.01 -4.13
N PHE A 51 -9.95 -20.98 -3.32
CA PHE A 51 -8.65 -20.33 -3.27
C PHE A 51 -7.53 -21.28 -2.84
N CYS A 52 -7.72 -22.04 -1.78
CA CYS A 52 -6.73 -23.02 -1.32
C CYS A 52 -6.47 -24.09 -2.40
N THR A 53 -7.51 -24.56 -3.06
CA THR A 53 -7.41 -25.53 -4.16
C THR A 53 -6.56 -24.98 -5.31
N LEU A 54 -6.82 -23.72 -5.71
CA LEU A 54 -6.05 -23.04 -6.74
C LEU A 54 -4.57 -22.87 -6.34
N MET A 55 -4.29 -22.49 -5.10
CA MET A 55 -2.91 -22.35 -4.62
C MET A 55 -2.17 -23.68 -4.58
N CYS A 56 -2.84 -24.77 -4.18
CA CYS A 56 -2.26 -26.11 -4.23
C CYS A 56 -1.93 -26.52 -5.68
N GLU A 57 -2.86 -26.32 -6.61
CA GLU A 57 -2.61 -26.60 -8.02
C GLU A 57 -1.44 -25.80 -8.59
N TRP A 58 -1.30 -24.54 -8.21
CA TRP A 58 -0.18 -23.71 -8.65
C TRP A 58 1.15 -24.14 -8.04
N GLY A 59 1.13 -24.60 -6.79
CA GLY A 59 2.29 -25.25 -6.16
C GLY A 59 2.72 -26.51 -6.91
N GLU A 60 1.79 -27.43 -7.19
CA GLU A 60 2.04 -28.67 -7.93
C GLU A 60 2.57 -28.44 -9.36
N LYS A 61 2.14 -27.35 -10.00
CA LYS A 61 2.62 -26.93 -11.33
C LYS A 61 3.96 -26.21 -11.29
N GLY A 62 4.51 -25.94 -10.10
CA GLY A 62 5.75 -25.19 -9.93
C GLY A 62 5.63 -23.69 -10.23
N TYR A 63 4.44 -23.13 -10.18
CA TYR A 63 4.22 -21.69 -10.38
C TYR A 63 4.58 -20.88 -9.14
N ILE A 64 4.52 -21.49 -7.97
CA ILE A 64 4.90 -20.93 -6.68
C ILE A 64 6.16 -21.67 -6.20
N SER A 65 7.11 -20.96 -5.59
CA SER A 65 8.31 -21.59 -5.02
C SER A 65 7.95 -22.53 -3.86
N GLU A 66 8.60 -23.69 -3.81
CA GLU A 66 8.42 -24.65 -2.71
C GLU A 66 8.82 -24.06 -1.36
N ASP A 67 9.76 -23.11 -1.34
CA ASP A 67 10.25 -22.44 -0.13
C ASP A 67 9.40 -21.24 0.30
N GLU A 68 8.32 -20.91 -0.42
CA GLU A 68 7.57 -19.67 -0.21
C GLU A 68 7.10 -19.48 1.23
N VAL A 69 6.67 -20.56 1.88
CA VAL A 69 6.19 -20.54 3.27
C VAL A 69 7.30 -20.26 4.28
N THR A 70 8.55 -20.59 3.94
CA THR A 70 9.71 -20.51 4.84
C THR A 70 10.53 -19.24 4.64
N LYS A 71 10.32 -18.50 3.55
CA LYS A 71 11.07 -17.29 3.24
C LYS A 71 10.86 -16.19 4.28
N ALA A 72 11.95 -15.48 4.59
CA ALA A 72 11.96 -14.55 5.70
C ALA A 72 11.12 -13.29 5.45
N THR A 73 11.15 -12.73 4.25
CA THR A 73 10.41 -11.51 3.88
C THR A 73 9.98 -11.53 2.43
N SER A 74 8.82 -10.95 2.12
CA SER A 74 8.35 -10.76 0.76
C SER A 74 9.21 -9.75 -0.03
N ASP A 75 9.78 -8.76 0.66
CA ASP A 75 10.50 -7.67 0.00
C ASP A 75 11.84 -8.14 -0.57
N SER A 76 12.60 -8.94 0.19
CA SER A 76 13.86 -9.52 -0.33
C SER A 76 13.62 -10.47 -1.51
N GLU A 77 12.48 -11.13 -1.57
CA GLU A 77 12.14 -12.01 -2.68
C GLU A 77 11.63 -11.23 -3.88
N ALA A 78 10.88 -10.15 -3.67
CA ALA A 78 10.49 -9.24 -4.73
C ALA A 78 11.72 -8.68 -5.46
N GLN A 79 12.75 -8.27 -4.70
CA GLN A 79 14.02 -7.79 -5.23
C GLN A 79 14.87 -8.87 -5.89
N SER A 80 14.60 -10.15 -5.66
CA SER A 80 15.32 -11.27 -6.29
C SER A 80 15.09 -11.38 -7.80
N GLN A 81 14.07 -10.73 -8.33
CA GLN A 81 13.65 -10.80 -9.74
C GLN A 81 13.31 -12.22 -10.24
N ASN A 82 13.02 -13.15 -9.34
CA ASN A 82 12.75 -14.56 -9.66
C ASN A 82 11.27 -14.86 -9.91
N TRP A 83 10.44 -13.86 -10.08
CA TRP A 83 8.99 -13.97 -10.25
C TRP A 83 8.52 -13.24 -11.52
N GLY A 84 7.31 -13.54 -11.96
CA GLY A 84 6.64 -12.85 -13.07
C GLY A 84 5.49 -11.97 -12.62
N VAL A 85 4.72 -12.41 -11.60
CA VAL A 85 3.59 -11.67 -11.05
C VAL A 85 3.73 -11.59 -9.53
N ASN A 86 3.54 -10.40 -8.99
CA ASN A 86 3.51 -10.14 -7.56
C ASN A 86 2.22 -9.37 -7.21
N TRP A 87 1.72 -9.58 -6.01
CA TRP A 87 0.63 -8.77 -5.47
C TRP A 87 1.16 -7.70 -4.51
N TRP A 88 0.78 -6.48 -4.74
CA TRP A 88 1.16 -5.39 -3.87
C TRP A 88 0.04 -4.35 -3.73
N THR A 89 0.11 -3.55 -2.65
CA THR A 89 -0.73 -2.38 -2.49
C THR A 89 -0.10 -1.24 -3.27
N CYS A 90 -0.72 -0.84 -4.35
CA CYS A 90 -0.28 0.26 -5.19
C CYS A 90 -1.45 1.20 -5.47
N VAL A 91 -1.13 2.35 -5.96
CA VAL A 91 -2.06 3.41 -6.35
C VAL A 91 -1.81 3.74 -7.82
N PRO A 92 -2.77 4.32 -8.52
CA PRO A 92 -2.57 4.70 -9.91
C PRO A 92 -1.32 5.58 -10.09
N GLY A 93 -0.48 5.24 -11.05
CA GLY A 93 0.78 5.93 -11.31
C GLY A 93 1.99 5.42 -10.49
N ASP A 94 1.85 4.28 -9.84
CA ASP A 94 2.93 3.68 -9.02
C ASP A 94 3.88 2.75 -9.82
N GLU A 95 3.75 2.66 -11.14
CA GLU A 95 4.58 1.80 -11.97
C GLU A 95 6.08 2.08 -11.76
N SER A 96 6.47 3.34 -11.80
CA SER A 96 7.87 3.75 -11.58
C SER A 96 8.38 3.42 -10.18
N ASN A 97 7.52 3.54 -9.17
CA ASN A 97 7.86 3.12 -7.80
C ASN A 97 8.03 1.60 -7.70
N ALA A 98 7.17 0.84 -8.38
CA ALA A 98 7.26 -0.62 -8.42
C ALA A 98 8.52 -1.08 -9.15
N GLU A 99 8.88 -0.46 -10.25
CA GLU A 99 10.14 -0.70 -10.98
C GLU A 99 11.36 -0.49 -10.08
N GLY A 100 11.43 0.66 -9.40
CA GLY A 100 12.54 0.98 -8.50
C GLY A 100 12.61 0.07 -7.28
N ARG A 101 11.47 -0.22 -6.64
CA ARG A 101 11.41 -1.10 -5.47
C ARG A 101 11.78 -2.54 -5.80
N ASP A 102 11.22 -3.08 -6.88
CA ASP A 102 11.36 -4.49 -7.24
C ASP A 102 12.55 -4.71 -8.19
N MET A 103 13.28 -3.64 -8.54
CA MET A 103 14.45 -3.68 -9.43
C MET A 103 14.13 -4.35 -10.77
N GLN A 104 12.91 -4.12 -11.31
CA GLN A 104 12.47 -4.62 -12.60
C GLN A 104 12.70 -3.55 -13.68
N GLU A 105 12.96 -3.99 -14.91
CA GLU A 105 13.11 -3.08 -16.05
C GLU A 105 11.78 -2.46 -16.49
N GLU A 106 10.69 -3.20 -16.31
CA GLU A 106 9.35 -2.79 -16.71
C GLU A 106 8.32 -3.49 -15.82
N VAL A 107 7.39 -2.74 -15.26
CA VAL A 107 6.31 -3.24 -14.42
C VAL A 107 4.97 -2.73 -14.93
N PHE A 108 4.03 -3.64 -15.13
CA PHE A 108 2.63 -3.30 -15.40
C PHE A 108 1.81 -3.44 -14.14
N VAL A 109 1.08 -2.39 -13.77
CA VAL A 109 0.19 -2.38 -12.62
C VAL A 109 -1.25 -2.54 -13.09
N GLU A 110 -1.90 -3.61 -12.66
CA GLU A 110 -3.32 -3.86 -12.92
C GLU A 110 -4.12 -3.69 -11.63
N GLY A 111 -5.08 -2.79 -11.63
CA GLY A 111 -5.96 -2.53 -10.48
C GLY A 111 -7.01 -3.62 -10.32
N PHE A 112 -6.83 -4.45 -9.30
CA PHE A 112 -7.77 -5.55 -8.98
C PHE A 112 -8.93 -5.11 -8.12
N THR A 113 -8.67 -4.20 -7.20
CA THR A 113 -9.57 -3.80 -6.12
C THR A 113 -9.60 -2.28 -6.01
N GLY A 114 -10.29 -1.75 -5.04
CA GLY A 114 -10.39 -0.31 -4.83
C GLY A 114 -11.81 0.21 -4.95
N LYS A 115 -12.79 -0.70 -5.10
CA LYS A 115 -14.21 -0.33 -5.20
C LYS A 115 -14.80 0.11 -3.86
N TYR A 116 -14.14 -0.24 -2.75
CA TYR A 116 -14.64 0.02 -1.41
C TYR A 116 -13.57 0.65 -0.52
N ALA A 117 -13.99 1.60 0.31
CA ALA A 117 -13.22 2.03 1.46
C ALA A 117 -13.39 0.97 2.57
N HIS A 118 -12.29 0.35 2.97
CA HIS A 118 -12.32 -0.72 3.97
C HIS A 118 -12.36 -0.14 5.39
N SER A 119 -12.97 -0.87 6.32
CA SER A 119 -13.11 -0.43 7.71
C SER A 119 -11.77 -0.25 8.44
N THR A 120 -10.73 -0.96 8.01
CA THR A 120 -9.41 -0.99 8.68
C THR A 120 -8.34 -0.15 8.00
N THR A 121 -8.54 0.32 6.76
CA THR A 121 -7.50 0.97 5.97
C THR A 121 -7.59 2.49 5.95
N THR A 122 -8.56 3.09 6.61
CA THR A 122 -8.75 4.55 6.63
C THR A 122 -7.74 5.31 7.49
N LEU A 123 -7.02 4.63 8.39
CA LEU A 123 -5.99 5.20 9.26
C LEU A 123 -4.80 4.24 9.31
N VAL A 124 -3.95 4.28 8.29
CA VAL A 124 -2.79 3.39 8.19
C VAL A 124 -1.64 3.86 9.07
N SER A 125 -1.38 5.16 9.07
CA SER A 125 -0.31 5.79 9.88
C SER A 125 -0.91 6.94 10.68
N CYS A 126 -0.48 7.07 11.93
CA CYS A 126 -0.98 8.09 12.83
C CYS A 126 0.18 8.76 13.58
N PHE A 127 0.14 10.06 13.70
CA PHE A 127 0.96 10.80 14.65
C PHE A 127 0.25 10.91 15.98
N ALA A 128 1.01 10.87 17.07
CA ALA A 128 0.50 11.09 18.41
C ALA A 128 1.37 12.10 19.15
N ILE A 129 0.70 13.01 19.87
CA ILE A 129 1.34 13.93 20.79
C ILE A 129 1.27 13.32 22.17
N THR A 130 2.40 13.22 22.86
CA THR A 130 2.45 12.59 24.18
C THR A 130 1.72 13.43 25.23
N ALA A 131 1.09 12.76 26.21
CA ALA A 131 0.38 13.44 27.29
C ALA A 131 1.29 14.32 28.19
N ASN A 132 2.60 14.12 28.13
CA ASN A 132 3.58 14.89 28.89
C ASN A 132 4.06 16.17 28.14
N SER A 133 3.58 16.40 26.93
CA SER A 133 3.91 17.60 26.16
C SER A 133 3.21 18.83 26.79
N SER A 134 3.93 19.96 26.86
CA SER A 134 3.30 21.23 27.19
C SER A 134 2.34 21.67 26.06
N GLU A 135 1.44 22.59 26.37
CA GLU A 135 0.52 23.15 25.36
C GLU A 135 1.28 23.81 24.19
N GLU A 136 2.39 24.52 24.48
CA GLU A 136 3.25 25.11 23.46
C GLU A 136 3.90 24.04 22.57
N GLN A 137 4.41 22.97 23.15
CA GLN A 137 4.99 21.84 22.41
C GLN A 137 3.91 21.16 21.55
N ALA A 138 2.73 20.92 22.11
CA ALA A 138 1.63 20.30 21.38
C ALA A 138 1.21 21.16 20.18
N LYS A 139 1.12 22.47 20.36
CA LYS A 139 0.84 23.41 19.27
C LYS A 139 1.94 23.36 18.19
N ALA A 140 3.20 23.40 18.58
CA ALA A 140 4.31 23.33 17.62
C ALA A 140 4.30 22.02 16.80
N CYS A 141 3.94 20.89 17.44
CA CYS A 141 3.77 19.61 16.73
C CYS A 141 2.62 19.67 15.70
N ILE A 142 1.48 20.26 16.07
CA ILE A 142 0.35 20.41 15.14
C ILE A 142 0.70 21.36 13.99
N ASP A 143 1.37 22.47 14.27
CA ASP A 143 1.82 23.41 13.25
C ASP A 143 2.80 22.74 12.27
N PHE A 144 3.74 21.95 12.77
CA PHE A 144 4.67 21.18 11.92
C PHE A 144 3.94 20.14 11.06
N LEU A 145 3.01 19.38 11.65
CA LEU A 145 2.21 18.43 10.88
C LEU A 145 1.38 19.17 9.81
N GLY A 146 0.82 20.33 10.13
CA GLY A 146 0.16 21.18 9.14
C GLY A 146 1.04 21.51 7.94
N LEU A 147 2.31 21.87 8.19
CA LEU A 147 3.27 22.14 7.11
C LEU A 147 3.59 20.90 6.28
N LEU A 148 3.72 19.72 6.88
CA LEU A 148 3.92 18.45 6.14
C LEU A 148 2.80 18.16 5.15
N TYR A 149 1.59 18.63 5.44
CA TYR A 149 0.42 18.37 4.59
C TYR A 149 0.08 19.52 3.61
N THR A 150 0.73 20.68 3.73
CA THR A 150 0.34 21.86 2.94
C THR A 150 1.49 22.62 2.30
N ASP A 151 2.73 22.44 2.79
CA ASP A 151 3.91 23.15 2.28
C ASP A 151 4.81 22.21 1.47
N ASN A 152 4.98 22.52 0.20
CA ASN A 152 5.79 21.70 -0.72
C ASN A 152 7.25 21.56 -0.25
N THR A 153 7.84 22.64 0.23
CA THR A 153 9.26 22.63 0.65
C THR A 153 9.47 21.73 1.86
N VAL A 154 8.60 21.85 2.87
CA VAL A 154 8.68 21.03 4.09
C VAL A 154 8.37 19.57 3.78
N ALA A 155 7.36 19.30 2.97
CA ALA A 155 6.98 17.95 2.55
C ALA A 155 8.10 17.27 1.75
N ASN A 156 8.68 17.95 0.77
CA ASN A 156 9.79 17.42 -0.02
C ASN A 156 11.04 17.18 0.83
N LEU A 157 11.40 18.14 1.71
CA LEU A 157 12.56 17.98 2.60
C LEU A 157 12.38 16.76 3.51
N TYR A 158 11.19 16.54 4.04
CA TYR A 158 10.91 15.42 4.91
C TYR A 158 10.87 14.09 4.15
N THR A 159 10.32 14.08 2.94
CA THR A 159 10.11 12.84 2.16
C THR A 159 11.34 12.49 1.33
N TYR A 160 11.93 13.43 0.64
CA TYR A 160 13.02 13.20 -0.31
C TYR A 160 14.39 13.62 0.19
N GLY A 161 14.46 14.45 1.26
CA GLY A 161 15.71 15.01 1.76
C GLY A 161 16.12 16.31 1.07
N ILE A 162 17.41 16.49 0.87
CA ILE A 162 18.01 17.70 0.33
C ILE A 162 18.28 17.53 -1.15
N GLN A 163 17.74 18.44 -1.96
CA GLN A 163 17.99 18.46 -3.41
C GLN A 163 19.50 18.55 -3.70
N ASP A 164 19.95 17.88 -4.73
CA ASP A 164 21.35 17.74 -5.18
C ASP A 164 22.28 17.01 -4.19
N VAL A 165 21.72 16.53 -3.05
CA VAL A 165 22.42 15.68 -2.07
C VAL A 165 21.75 14.31 -2.01
N ASP A 166 20.45 14.27 -1.72
CA ASP A 166 19.68 13.05 -1.54
C ASP A 166 18.87 12.69 -2.78
N TYR A 167 18.46 13.68 -3.56
CA TYR A 167 17.73 13.51 -4.81
C TYR A 167 18.12 14.59 -5.83
N THR A 168 17.78 14.38 -7.10
CA THR A 168 17.91 15.38 -8.16
C THR A 168 16.58 15.64 -8.83
N LEU A 169 16.50 16.68 -9.66
CA LEU A 169 15.36 16.91 -10.53
C LEU A 169 15.72 16.58 -11.98
N ASP A 170 14.79 15.97 -12.69
CA ASP A 170 14.90 15.76 -14.13
C ASP A 170 14.62 17.05 -14.92
N ALA A 171 14.60 16.95 -16.26
CA ALA A 171 14.35 18.10 -17.15
C ALA A 171 12.94 18.69 -17.02
N ASP A 172 11.99 17.90 -16.52
CA ASP A 172 10.60 18.30 -16.31
C ASP A 172 10.35 18.78 -14.87
N GLY A 173 11.39 18.82 -14.05
CA GLY A 173 11.34 19.25 -12.65
C GLY A 173 10.77 18.18 -11.71
N LYS A 174 10.74 16.93 -12.12
CA LYS A 174 10.31 15.80 -11.31
C LYS A 174 11.48 15.21 -10.51
N VAL A 175 11.16 14.67 -9.35
CA VAL A 175 12.16 14.09 -8.42
C VAL A 175 12.68 12.77 -8.98
N VAL A 176 14.01 12.67 -9.05
CA VAL A 176 14.73 11.43 -9.28
C VAL A 176 15.39 11.04 -7.95
N GLN A 177 14.79 10.06 -7.28
CA GLN A 177 15.27 9.60 -5.98
C GLN A 177 16.56 8.79 -6.11
N ASN A 178 17.43 8.93 -5.12
CA ASN A 178 18.56 8.03 -4.95
C ASN A 178 18.27 7.07 -3.80
N ASN A 179 17.91 5.84 -4.12
CA ASN A 179 17.53 4.82 -3.16
C ASN A 179 18.64 4.42 -2.16
N GLU A 180 19.89 4.83 -2.40
CA GLU A 180 21.02 4.63 -1.47
C GLU A 180 21.16 5.77 -0.47
N LYS A 181 20.35 6.80 -0.58
CA LYS A 181 20.38 8.00 0.26
C LYS A 181 19.16 8.09 1.16
N TYR A 182 18.96 9.29 1.71
CA TYR A 182 17.78 9.59 2.52
C TYR A 182 16.49 9.51 1.68
N GLY A 183 15.42 9.01 2.30
CA GLY A 183 14.09 9.03 1.75
C GLY A 183 13.06 8.36 2.70
N HIS A 184 11.85 8.85 2.65
CA HIS A 184 10.70 8.29 3.34
C HIS A 184 9.56 8.05 2.35
N SER A 185 8.74 7.05 2.62
CA SER A 185 7.50 6.85 1.88
C SER A 185 6.46 7.89 2.28
N ALA A 186 5.81 8.51 1.32
CA ALA A 186 4.79 9.54 1.58
C ALA A 186 3.65 9.05 2.49
N TRP A 187 3.24 7.79 2.36
CA TRP A 187 2.17 7.18 3.16
C TRP A 187 2.49 7.07 4.66
N GLU A 188 3.77 7.16 5.05
CA GLU A 188 4.17 7.04 6.45
C GLU A 188 3.92 8.32 7.24
N SER A 189 3.99 9.49 6.60
CA SER A 189 4.10 10.73 7.37
C SER A 189 3.52 11.98 6.72
N THR A 190 3.13 11.93 5.46
CA THR A 190 2.58 13.10 4.76
C THR A 190 1.49 12.69 3.76
N SER A 191 1.20 13.56 2.84
CA SER A 191 0.25 13.36 1.74
C SER A 191 0.98 13.51 0.40
N VAL A 192 0.51 12.84 -0.62
CA VAL A 192 1.02 13.04 -2.00
C VAL A 192 0.69 14.43 -2.56
N VAL A 193 -0.27 15.13 -1.96
CA VAL A 193 -0.78 16.42 -2.48
C VAL A 193 0.28 17.53 -2.50
N PRO A 194 1.05 17.77 -1.43
CA PRO A 194 2.08 18.83 -1.43
C PRO A 194 3.40 18.41 -2.09
N LEU A 195 3.59 17.13 -2.42
CA LEU A 195 4.87 16.63 -2.92
C LEU A 195 5.10 17.00 -4.38
N THR A 196 6.36 17.23 -4.73
CA THR A 196 6.79 17.25 -6.13
C THR A 196 6.71 15.82 -6.68
N LEU A 197 6.17 15.67 -7.88
CA LEU A 197 6.04 14.37 -8.53
C LEU A 197 7.41 13.72 -8.76
N CYS A 198 7.46 12.40 -8.65
CA CYS A 198 8.64 11.65 -9.05
C CYS A 198 8.70 11.43 -10.57
N ALA A 199 9.91 11.22 -11.09
CA ALA A 199 10.11 10.84 -12.48
C ALA A 199 9.29 9.58 -12.82
N GLY A 200 8.62 9.59 -13.96
CA GLY A 200 7.71 8.53 -14.38
C GLY A 200 6.28 8.65 -13.85
N GLU A 201 6.01 9.49 -12.86
CA GLU A 201 4.64 9.70 -12.39
C GLU A 201 3.83 10.60 -13.32
N PRO A 202 2.52 10.32 -13.49
CA PRO A 202 1.64 11.15 -14.30
C PRO A 202 1.44 12.55 -13.69
N ASP A 203 1.33 13.57 -14.53
CA ASP A 203 1.19 14.96 -14.07
C ASP A 203 -0.11 15.20 -13.29
N ASP A 204 -1.13 14.42 -13.56
CA ASP A 204 -2.45 14.48 -12.92
C ASP A 204 -2.60 13.45 -11.77
N LYS A 205 -1.50 12.93 -11.22
CA LYS A 205 -1.50 11.92 -10.15
C LYS A 205 -2.45 12.27 -9.00
N VAL A 206 -2.43 13.51 -8.53
CA VAL A 206 -3.29 13.95 -7.43
C VAL A 206 -4.77 13.86 -7.80
N GLN A 207 -5.13 14.21 -9.05
CA GLN A 207 -6.51 14.12 -9.53
C GLN A 207 -6.93 12.65 -9.65
N ILE A 208 -6.06 11.78 -10.16
CA ILE A 208 -6.31 10.33 -10.24
C ILE A 208 -6.61 9.76 -8.86
N TYR A 209 -5.84 10.14 -7.83
CA TYR A 209 -6.09 9.75 -6.44
C TYR A 209 -7.45 10.23 -5.92
N GLN A 210 -7.79 11.49 -6.18
CA GLN A 210 -9.06 12.07 -5.76
C GLN A 210 -10.23 11.36 -6.42
N ASP A 211 -10.14 11.08 -7.71
CA ASP A 211 -11.17 10.39 -8.49
C ASP A 211 -11.36 8.94 -7.98
N MET A 212 -10.27 8.23 -7.74
CA MET A 212 -10.32 6.87 -7.18
C MET A 212 -10.99 6.87 -5.80
N ASN A 213 -10.57 7.75 -4.91
CA ASN A 213 -11.15 7.86 -3.57
C ASN A 213 -12.62 8.30 -3.61
N GLY A 214 -12.97 9.22 -4.51
CA GLY A 214 -14.35 9.69 -4.69
C GLY A 214 -15.31 8.63 -5.22
N GLN A 215 -14.81 7.62 -5.91
CA GLN A 215 -15.59 6.50 -6.42
C GLN A 215 -15.73 5.34 -5.42
N ALA A 216 -14.92 5.32 -4.36
CA ALA A 216 -14.94 4.24 -3.38
C ALA A 216 -16.25 4.25 -2.59
N LYS A 217 -16.90 3.09 -2.51
CA LYS A 217 -18.10 2.89 -1.70
C LYS A 217 -17.71 2.73 -0.24
N ALA A 218 -18.48 3.31 0.64
CA ALA A 218 -18.28 3.10 2.08
C ALA A 218 -18.53 1.62 2.45
N SER A 219 -17.70 1.10 3.35
CA SER A 219 -17.98 -0.19 3.97
C SER A 219 -19.20 -0.11 4.87
N CYS A 220 -20.03 -1.16 4.89
CA CYS A 220 -21.12 -1.31 5.86
C CYS A 220 -20.61 -1.39 7.30
N ALA A 221 -19.36 -1.81 7.51
CA ALA A 221 -18.69 -1.87 8.80
C ALA A 221 -17.87 -0.61 9.13
N ALA A 222 -17.97 0.46 8.35
CA ALA A 222 -17.23 1.70 8.59
C ALA A 222 -17.52 2.25 10.00
N GLY A 223 -16.45 2.51 10.77
CA GLY A 223 -16.55 2.98 12.15
C GLY A 223 -16.74 1.90 13.21
N PHE A 224 -16.94 0.64 12.83
CA PHE A 224 -16.96 -0.46 13.79
C PHE A 224 -15.57 -0.67 14.41
N ARG A 225 -15.52 -0.90 15.73
CA ARG A 225 -14.32 -1.22 16.49
C ARG A 225 -14.64 -2.31 17.50
N PHE A 226 -13.75 -3.28 17.64
CA PHE A 226 -13.74 -4.16 18.80
C PHE A 226 -13.13 -3.42 19.99
N ASN A 227 -13.77 -3.55 21.15
CA ASN A 227 -13.19 -3.10 22.42
C ASN A 227 -12.45 -4.24 23.10
#